data_b7e10e18714a489bd7093fefaa6cb163
#
_entry.id   b7e10e18714a489bd7093fefaa6cb163
#
_cell.length_a   1.000
_cell.length_b   1.000
_cell.length_c   1.000
_cell.angle_alpha   90.00
_cell.angle_beta   90.00
_cell.angle_gamma   90.00
#
_symmetry.space_group_name_H-M   'P 1'
#
loop_
_entity.id
_entity.type
_entity.pdbx_description
1 polymer ?
#
loop_
_entity_poly.entity_id
_entity_poly.type
_entity_poly.pdbx_seq_one_letter_code
_entity_poly.pdbx_strand_id
1 'polypeptide(L)'
;MNETASIEQAEVPKEPAEAVWQWQPAMLAFLLSVAITVAIVMFFRHRYAASGSYATVEIGSIVKERETQFAALLSKPDVRDQDRQAAFRLVQKLGPEIERSVGVLQEECKCTILVKSAVIAGPAIDLTSRLREIMGSSGEGK
;
A
#
# COMPACT_ATOMS: atom_id res chain seq x y z
N MET A 1 75.38 62.56 -6.48
CA MET A 1 74.04 62.31 -6.97
C MET A 1 74.03 60.86 -7.40
N ASN A 2 73.68 59.98 -6.47
CA ASN A 2 73.60 58.53 -6.68
C ASN A 2 72.10 58.08 -6.56
N GLU A 3 71.56 57.78 -7.70
CA GLU A 3 70.18 57.17 -7.76
C GLU A 3 70.34 55.65 -7.84
N THR A 4 70.18 55.05 -6.74
CA THR A 4 70.12 53.57 -6.62
C THR A 4 68.73 53.11 -7.01
N ALA A 5 68.62 52.57 -8.22
CA ALA A 5 67.43 51.87 -8.66
C ALA A 5 67.19 50.60 -7.82
N SER A 6 66.15 50.60 -7.03
CA SER A 6 65.59 49.39 -6.36
C SER A 6 65.01 48.47 -7.41
N ILE A 7 65.64 47.34 -7.60
CA ILE A 7 65.09 46.23 -8.39
C ILE A 7 63.95 45.56 -7.56
N GLU A 8 62.77 45.88 -7.94
CA GLU A 8 61.55 45.22 -7.45
C GLU A 8 61.57 43.74 -7.90
N GLN A 9 61.82 42.89 -6.94
CA GLN A 9 61.74 41.44 -7.17
C GLN A 9 60.27 41.05 -7.44
N ALA A 10 60.01 40.75 -8.70
CA ALA A 10 58.75 40.15 -9.12
C ALA A 10 58.58 38.81 -8.40
N GLU A 11 57.68 38.78 -7.41
CA GLU A 11 57.21 37.58 -6.71
C GLU A 11 56.53 36.68 -7.73
N VAL A 12 57.19 35.56 -8.03
CA VAL A 12 56.65 34.50 -8.90
C VAL A 12 55.43 33.94 -8.22
N PRO A 13 54.25 33.92 -8.86
CA PRO A 13 53.07 33.32 -8.28
C PRO A 13 53.29 31.82 -8.07
N LYS A 14 53.34 31.42 -6.81
CA LYS A 14 53.43 30.03 -6.41
C LYS A 14 52.18 29.29 -6.91
N GLU A 15 52.38 28.40 -7.88
CA GLU A 15 51.31 27.58 -8.46
C GLU A 15 50.46 26.88 -7.37
N PRO A 16 49.12 26.82 -7.56
CA PRO A 16 48.22 26.23 -6.56
C PRO A 16 48.19 24.70 -6.66
N ALA A 17 49.32 24.05 -6.46
CA ALA A 17 49.37 22.57 -6.39
C ALA A 17 48.71 22.01 -5.12
N GLU A 18 48.42 22.84 -4.12
CA GLU A 18 47.79 22.42 -2.88
C GLU A 18 46.27 22.42 -2.92
N ALA A 19 45.65 23.07 -3.92
CA ALA A 19 44.17 23.13 -4.01
C ALA A 19 43.51 21.81 -4.40
N VAL A 20 44.26 20.91 -5.06
CA VAL A 20 43.69 19.61 -5.53
C VAL A 20 43.48 18.65 -4.36
N TRP A 21 44.29 18.71 -3.33
CA TRP A 21 44.14 17.80 -2.19
C TRP A 21 43.02 18.20 -1.21
N GLN A 22 42.65 19.45 -1.15
CA GLN A 22 41.54 19.91 -0.32
C GLN A 22 40.14 19.45 -0.81
N TRP A 23 40.03 19.13 -2.09
CA TRP A 23 38.75 18.69 -2.69
C TRP A 23 38.45 17.21 -2.51
N GLN A 24 39.48 16.41 -2.24
CA GLN A 24 39.31 14.95 -2.04
C GLN A 24 38.37 14.62 -0.86
N PRO A 25 38.51 15.21 0.34
CA PRO A 25 37.59 14.90 1.44
C PRO A 25 36.16 15.42 1.19
N ALA A 26 36.02 16.54 0.47
CA ALA A 26 34.72 17.09 0.10
C ALA A 26 33.98 16.18 -0.90
N MET A 27 34.69 15.67 -1.91
CA MET A 27 34.17 14.72 -2.89
C MET A 27 33.75 13.40 -2.22
N LEU A 28 34.58 12.87 -1.31
CA LEU A 28 34.26 11.67 -0.55
C LEU A 28 33.01 11.85 0.34
N ALA A 29 32.91 12.99 1.03
CA ALA A 29 31.75 13.31 1.86
C ALA A 29 30.47 13.44 1.00
N PHE A 30 30.57 14.04 -0.17
CA PHE A 30 29.45 14.17 -1.10
C PHE A 30 28.98 12.80 -1.62
N LEU A 31 29.91 11.93 -2.06
CA LEU A 31 29.59 10.58 -2.53
C LEU A 31 28.96 9.73 -1.41
N LEU A 32 29.47 9.84 -0.19
CA LEU A 32 28.92 9.14 0.97
C LEU A 32 27.49 9.63 1.27
N SER A 33 27.24 10.93 1.21
CA SER A 33 25.91 11.51 1.41
C SER A 33 24.93 11.03 0.37
N VAL A 34 25.32 11.01 -0.91
CA VAL A 34 24.48 10.49 -2.01
C VAL A 34 24.19 9.00 -1.80
N ALA A 35 25.20 8.21 -1.46
CA ALA A 35 25.02 6.77 -1.22
C ALA A 35 24.04 6.49 -0.07
N ILE A 36 24.15 7.21 1.05
CA ILE A 36 23.22 7.10 2.18
C ILE A 36 21.80 7.48 1.76
N THR A 37 21.65 8.59 1.03
CA THR A 37 20.33 9.04 0.56
C THR A 37 19.68 8.02 -0.36
N VAL A 38 20.42 7.45 -1.31
CA VAL A 38 19.94 6.41 -2.22
C VAL A 38 19.56 5.15 -1.44
N ALA A 39 20.38 4.73 -0.48
CA ALA A 39 20.09 3.58 0.37
C ALA A 39 18.79 3.77 1.18
N ILE A 40 18.60 4.94 1.77
CA ILE A 40 17.39 5.31 2.51
C ILE A 40 16.17 5.28 1.58
N VAL A 41 16.26 5.92 0.41
CA VAL A 41 15.15 5.95 -0.56
C VAL A 41 14.82 4.54 -1.06
N MET A 42 15.82 3.70 -1.37
CA MET A 42 15.59 2.31 -1.77
C MET A 42 14.96 1.49 -0.63
N PHE A 43 15.42 1.66 0.60
CA PHE A 43 14.84 1.00 1.77
C PHE A 43 13.37 1.38 1.97
N PHE A 44 13.06 2.67 1.88
CA PHE A 44 11.68 3.14 1.97
C PHE A 44 10.83 2.65 0.80
N ARG A 45 11.32 2.72 -0.44
CA ARG A 45 10.60 2.16 -1.60
C ARG A 45 10.32 0.67 -1.43
N HIS A 46 11.29 -0.10 -0.96
CA HIS A 46 11.09 -1.53 -0.75
C HIS A 46 10.08 -1.83 0.37
N ARG A 47 10.09 -1.04 1.44
CA ARG A 47 9.14 -1.17 2.54
C ARG A 47 7.73 -0.70 2.19
N TYR A 48 7.61 0.40 1.44
CA TYR A 48 6.31 1.03 1.15
C TYR A 48 5.73 0.62 -0.21
N ALA A 49 6.53 0.14 -1.16
CA ALA A 49 6.01 -0.42 -2.41
C ALA A 49 5.17 -1.68 -2.20
N ALA A 50 5.38 -2.40 -1.09
CA ALA A 50 4.53 -3.52 -0.70
C ALA A 50 3.19 -3.10 -0.10
N SER A 51 3.02 -1.82 0.29
CA SER A 51 1.83 -1.32 1.00
C SER A 51 0.86 -0.52 0.12
N GLY A 52 1.10 -0.45 -1.19
CA GLY A 52 0.36 0.41 -2.12
C GLY A 52 -0.57 -0.31 -3.09
N SER A 53 -0.77 -1.61 -2.98
CA SER A 53 -1.79 -2.28 -3.79
C SER A 53 -3.17 -2.08 -3.16
N TYR A 54 -4.05 -1.44 -3.91
CA TYR A 54 -5.46 -1.32 -3.56
C TYR A 54 -6.24 -2.42 -4.26
N ALA A 55 -7.11 -3.07 -3.52
CA ALA A 55 -8.06 -4.01 -4.08
C ALA A 55 -9.48 -3.51 -3.82
N THR A 56 -10.41 -3.88 -4.66
CA THR A 56 -11.82 -3.54 -4.51
C THR A 56 -12.66 -4.78 -4.33
N VAL A 57 -13.71 -4.66 -3.53
CA VAL A 57 -14.74 -5.68 -3.37
C VAL A 57 -16.13 -5.05 -3.49
N GLU A 58 -17.03 -5.74 -4.14
CA GLU A 58 -18.42 -5.31 -4.31
C GLU A 58 -19.31 -6.01 -3.26
N ILE A 59 -19.31 -5.47 -2.05
CA ILE A 59 -20.09 -6.03 -0.93
C ILE A 59 -21.58 -5.96 -1.22
N GLY A 60 -22.05 -4.91 -1.91
CA GLY A 60 -23.46 -4.74 -2.25
C GLY A 60 -24.04 -5.88 -3.07
N SER A 61 -23.27 -6.44 -4.00
CA SER A 61 -23.73 -7.59 -4.80
C SER A 61 -23.89 -8.85 -3.95
N ILE A 62 -23.00 -9.06 -2.98
CA ILE A 62 -23.06 -10.21 -2.06
C ILE A 62 -24.26 -10.09 -1.12
N VAL A 63 -24.48 -8.90 -0.56
CA VAL A 63 -25.64 -8.63 0.31
C VAL A 63 -26.95 -8.85 -0.48
N LYS A 64 -27.04 -8.29 -1.68
CA LYS A 64 -28.24 -8.46 -2.54
C LYS A 64 -28.51 -9.90 -2.91
N GLU A 65 -27.47 -10.70 -3.14
CA GLU A 65 -27.61 -12.13 -3.41
C GLU A 65 -28.19 -12.86 -2.19
N ARG A 66 -27.72 -12.54 -0.98
CA ARG A 66 -28.26 -13.07 0.27
C ARG A 66 -29.67 -12.60 0.58
N GLU A 67 -29.99 -11.34 0.30
CA GLU A 67 -31.36 -10.81 0.41
C GLU A 67 -32.32 -11.57 -0.52
N THR A 68 -31.90 -11.87 -1.74
CA THR A 68 -32.73 -12.63 -2.68
C THR A 68 -33.00 -14.05 -2.19
N GLN A 69 -31.97 -14.72 -1.66
CA GLN A 69 -32.11 -16.03 -1.04
C GLN A 69 -33.05 -16.01 0.17
N PHE A 70 -32.92 -14.97 1.01
CA PHE A 70 -33.77 -14.75 2.16
C PHE A 70 -35.24 -14.51 1.76
N ALA A 71 -35.47 -13.65 0.77
CA ALA A 71 -36.80 -13.38 0.24
C ALA A 71 -37.44 -14.63 -0.35
N ALA A 72 -36.68 -15.47 -1.04
CA ALA A 72 -37.18 -16.75 -1.56
C ALA A 72 -37.58 -17.76 -0.48
N LEU A 73 -36.91 -17.74 0.67
CA LEU A 73 -37.30 -18.57 1.83
C LEU A 73 -38.60 -18.10 2.48
N LEU A 74 -38.80 -16.77 2.56
CA LEU A 74 -40.00 -16.17 3.18
C LEU A 74 -41.23 -16.10 2.26
N SER A 75 -41.04 -16.23 0.94
CA SER A 75 -42.14 -16.19 -0.03
C SER A 75 -42.90 -17.51 -0.17
N LYS A 76 -42.51 -18.57 0.54
CA LYS A 76 -43.21 -19.83 0.54
C LYS A 76 -44.57 -19.69 1.27
N PRO A 77 -45.64 -20.27 0.76
CA PRO A 77 -47.00 -20.12 1.35
C PRO A 77 -47.18 -20.75 2.74
N ASP A 78 -46.24 -21.59 3.16
CA ASP A 78 -46.28 -22.29 4.46
C ASP A 78 -44.98 -22.07 5.25
N VAL A 79 -44.67 -20.79 5.54
CA VAL A 79 -43.48 -20.41 6.33
C VAL A 79 -43.71 -20.72 7.81
N ARG A 80 -43.03 -21.72 8.33
CA ARG A 80 -43.06 -22.07 9.75
C ARG A 80 -42.26 -21.06 10.57
N ASP A 81 -42.58 -20.93 11.85
CA ASP A 81 -41.81 -20.05 12.77
C ASP A 81 -40.32 -20.43 12.85
N GLN A 82 -40.01 -21.71 12.63
CA GLN A 82 -38.62 -22.17 12.54
C GLN A 82 -37.88 -21.57 11.34
N ASP A 83 -38.53 -21.42 10.19
CA ASP A 83 -37.94 -20.84 8.97
C ASP A 83 -37.67 -19.34 9.16
N ARG A 84 -38.58 -18.63 9.84
CA ARG A 84 -38.40 -17.22 10.22
C ARG A 84 -37.20 -17.06 11.15
N GLN A 85 -37.08 -17.89 12.18
CA GLN A 85 -35.95 -17.86 13.10
C GLN A 85 -34.62 -18.19 12.39
N ALA A 86 -34.61 -19.16 11.48
CA ALA A 86 -33.45 -19.50 10.67
C ALA A 86 -33.02 -18.32 9.79
N ALA A 87 -34.00 -17.65 9.17
CA ALA A 87 -33.80 -16.47 8.37
C ALA A 87 -33.16 -15.29 9.17
N PHE A 88 -33.69 -15.02 10.37
CA PHE A 88 -33.11 -14.00 11.27
C PHE A 88 -31.67 -14.33 11.69
N ARG A 89 -31.39 -15.60 11.99
CA ARG A 89 -30.02 -16.04 12.34
C ARG A 89 -29.06 -15.87 11.16
N LEU A 90 -29.50 -16.09 9.93
CA LEU A 90 -28.70 -15.86 8.72
C LEU A 90 -28.29 -14.38 8.59
N VAL A 91 -29.24 -13.47 8.76
CA VAL A 91 -28.98 -12.02 8.69
C VAL A 91 -28.03 -11.59 9.80
N GLN A 92 -28.22 -12.06 11.04
CA GLN A 92 -27.34 -11.74 12.16
C GLN A 92 -25.90 -12.23 11.97
N LYS A 93 -25.71 -13.34 11.27
CA LYS A 93 -24.37 -13.91 11.01
C LYS A 93 -23.67 -13.25 9.83
N LEU A 94 -24.42 -12.64 8.90
CA LEU A 94 -23.87 -12.12 7.65
C LEU A 94 -22.80 -11.02 7.88
N GLY A 95 -23.05 -10.09 8.80
CA GLY A 95 -22.08 -9.02 9.11
C GLY A 95 -20.75 -9.57 9.61
N PRO A 96 -20.73 -10.34 10.71
CA PRO A 96 -19.50 -10.95 11.23
C PRO A 96 -18.80 -11.89 10.23
N GLU A 97 -19.55 -12.55 9.34
CA GLU A 97 -19.00 -13.40 8.29
C GLU A 97 -18.27 -12.58 7.23
N ILE A 98 -18.87 -11.47 6.78
CA ILE A 98 -18.24 -10.54 5.85
C ILE A 98 -16.96 -9.97 6.47
N GLU A 99 -17.01 -9.49 7.70
CA GLU A 99 -15.83 -8.92 8.39
C GLU A 99 -14.68 -9.93 8.47
N ARG A 100 -14.97 -11.16 8.87
CA ARG A 100 -13.98 -12.23 8.94
C ARG A 100 -13.37 -12.53 7.56
N SER A 101 -14.22 -12.66 6.55
CA SER A 101 -13.79 -13.00 5.19
C SER A 101 -12.96 -11.88 4.56
N VAL A 102 -13.31 -10.62 4.82
CA VAL A 102 -12.50 -9.45 4.41
C VAL A 102 -11.16 -9.44 5.14
N GLY A 103 -11.12 -9.80 6.44
CA GLY A 103 -9.88 -9.94 7.19
C GLY A 103 -8.94 -10.98 6.58
N VAL A 104 -9.45 -12.17 6.27
CA VAL A 104 -8.67 -13.22 5.58
C VAL A 104 -8.16 -12.73 4.22
N LEU A 105 -9.03 -12.08 3.45
CA LEU A 105 -8.66 -11.54 2.14
C LEU A 105 -7.57 -10.48 2.23
N GLN A 106 -7.62 -9.63 3.27
CA GLN A 106 -6.60 -8.62 3.53
C GLN A 106 -5.24 -9.25 3.89
N GLU A 107 -5.25 -10.33 4.67
CA GLU A 107 -4.03 -11.08 5.01
C GLU A 107 -3.43 -11.78 3.79
N GLU A 108 -4.27 -12.33 2.89
CA GLU A 108 -3.82 -12.97 1.64
C GLU A 108 -3.18 -11.96 0.69
N CYS A 109 -3.84 -10.83 0.41
CA CYS A 109 -3.35 -9.85 -0.56
C CYS A 109 -2.30 -8.89 0.01
N LYS A 110 -2.22 -8.73 1.33
CA LYS A 110 -1.43 -7.71 2.02
C LYS A 110 -1.69 -6.30 1.44
N CYS A 111 -2.92 -6.04 1.07
CA CYS A 111 -3.38 -4.85 0.40
C CYS A 111 -4.46 -4.12 1.20
N THR A 112 -4.75 -2.86 0.84
CA THR A 112 -5.91 -2.14 1.38
C THR A 112 -7.14 -2.47 0.55
N ILE A 113 -8.17 -3.02 1.19
CA ILE A 113 -9.42 -3.37 0.54
C ILE A 113 -10.39 -2.19 0.64
N LEU A 114 -10.91 -1.77 -0.49
CA LEU A 114 -11.89 -0.70 -0.62
C LEU A 114 -13.20 -1.26 -1.17
N VAL A 115 -14.31 -0.65 -0.79
CA VAL A 115 -15.60 -0.96 -1.43
C VAL A 115 -15.60 -0.38 -2.84
N LYS A 116 -16.00 -1.18 -3.83
CA LYS A 116 -15.97 -0.77 -5.25
C LYS A 116 -16.73 0.52 -5.52
N SER A 117 -17.84 0.76 -4.82
CA SER A 117 -18.63 1.98 -4.91
C SER A 117 -17.92 3.24 -4.40
N ALA A 118 -16.85 3.10 -3.60
CA ALA A 118 -16.05 4.22 -3.10
C ALA A 118 -14.90 4.60 -4.04
N VAL A 119 -14.60 3.78 -5.06
CA VAL A 119 -13.51 4.02 -6.01
C VAL A 119 -14.09 4.64 -7.27
N ILE A 120 -13.78 5.92 -7.50
CA ILE A 120 -14.26 6.67 -8.67
C ILE A 120 -13.42 6.35 -9.91
N ALA A 121 -12.08 6.22 -9.76
CA ALA A 121 -11.17 5.92 -10.85
C ALA A 121 -9.84 5.40 -10.30
N GLY A 122 -9.14 4.58 -11.08
CA GLY A 122 -7.81 4.07 -10.78
C GLY A 122 -7.69 2.56 -10.99
N PRO A 123 -6.47 2.05 -11.16
CA PRO A 123 -6.24 0.63 -11.27
C PRO A 123 -6.38 -0.02 -9.88
N ALA A 124 -7.42 -0.79 -9.69
CA ALA A 124 -7.62 -1.61 -8.50
C ALA A 124 -7.99 -3.04 -8.92
N ILE A 125 -7.46 -4.01 -8.20
CA ILE A 125 -7.74 -5.43 -8.45
C ILE A 125 -9.10 -5.74 -7.84
N ASP A 126 -10.03 -6.30 -8.63
CA ASP A 126 -11.33 -6.74 -8.12
C ASP A 126 -11.20 -8.14 -7.51
N LEU A 127 -11.38 -8.23 -6.20
CA LEU A 127 -11.32 -9.46 -5.42
C LEU A 127 -12.70 -9.97 -4.97
N THR A 128 -13.78 -9.50 -5.58
CA THR A 128 -15.15 -9.89 -5.23
C THR A 128 -15.38 -11.40 -5.39
N SER A 129 -14.82 -12.01 -6.44
CA SER A 129 -14.93 -13.46 -6.65
C SER A 129 -14.21 -14.26 -5.57
N ARG A 130 -13.02 -13.79 -5.16
CA ARG A 130 -12.25 -14.43 -4.09
C ARG A 130 -12.96 -14.31 -2.74
N LEU A 131 -13.56 -13.15 -2.46
CA LEU A 131 -14.37 -12.96 -1.25
C LEU A 131 -15.54 -13.93 -1.19
N ARG A 132 -16.25 -14.14 -2.31
CA ARG A 132 -17.34 -15.14 -2.39
C ARG A 132 -16.86 -16.56 -2.11
N GLU A 133 -15.69 -16.91 -2.63
CA GLU A 133 -15.09 -18.24 -2.39
C GLU A 133 -14.78 -18.46 -0.91
N ILE A 134 -14.15 -17.46 -0.24
CA ILE A 134 -13.87 -17.52 1.20
C ILE A 134 -15.15 -17.65 2.01
N MET A 135 -16.18 -16.88 1.69
CA MET A 135 -17.49 -16.95 2.35
C MET A 135 -18.18 -18.29 2.11
N GLY A 136 -18.09 -18.86 0.90
CA GLY A 136 -18.63 -20.17 0.57
C GLY A 136 -17.94 -21.30 1.33
N SER A 137 -16.61 -21.28 1.40
CA SER A 137 -15.84 -22.29 2.12
C SER A 137 -16.07 -22.25 3.65
N SER A 138 -16.37 -21.08 4.20
CA SER A 138 -16.68 -20.91 5.63
C SER A 138 -18.05 -21.52 6.02
N GLY A 139 -18.94 -21.71 5.06
CA GLY A 139 -20.27 -22.30 5.26
C GLY A 139 -20.30 -23.83 5.30
N GLU A 140 -19.30 -24.50 4.71
CA GLU A 140 -19.26 -25.98 4.60
C GLU A 140 -18.53 -26.67 5.77
N GLY A 141 -18.00 -25.93 6.72
CA GLY A 141 -17.20 -26.44 7.84
C GLY A 141 -17.98 -26.75 9.14
N LYS A 142 -19.26 -27.19 9.06
CA LYS A 142 -19.98 -27.64 10.25
C LYS A 142 -20.95 -28.78 10.00
#